data_e140439f4710cc4910bec8c128054616
#
_entry.id   e140439f4710cc4910bec8c128054616
#
_cell.length_a   1.000
_cell.length_b   1.000
_cell.length_c   1.000
_cell.angle_alpha   90.00
_cell.angle_beta   90.00
_cell.angle_gamma   90.00
#
_symmetry.space_group_name_H-M   'P 1'
#
loop_
_entity.id
_entity.type
_entity.pdbx_description
1 polymer ?
#
loop_
_entity_poly.entity_id
_entity_poly.type
_entity_poly.pdbx_seq_one_letter_code
_entity_poly.pdbx_strand_id
1 'polypeptide(L)'
;MLNIGSSARTRLKTFARLSQLYKTTHSIETDRGIINFRIDSPGSVPQDVDSDRSEPETFEWIRQSIKENDVLWDIGANIGVFSLYAALERKNTVLSIEPSAESYATLNANIRLNGLDQYIQALCFAGSKETTLLNLFMKDTSSGASHNSIESNTNQFGEFEVNGFQTVIAIKLDDLFEIEGVPSPDHIKLDVDGRELEILEGAKLTLPKIQSILIEVEGKNLKENLNQIETITAEAGLKEDVSWRNKGSGRNRLYRRKDN
;
A
#
# COMPACT_ATOMS: atom_id res chain seq x y z
N MET A 1 32.35 13.96 27.45
CA MET A 1 31.89 15.16 28.19
C MET A 1 31.20 16.10 27.23
N LEU A 2 29.87 16.30 27.35
CA LEU A 2 29.16 17.30 26.60
C LEU A 2 29.56 18.67 27.10
N ASN A 3 30.02 19.52 26.22
CA ASN A 3 30.54 20.86 26.51
C ASN A 3 29.44 21.70 27.21
N ILE A 4 29.70 22.08 28.50
CA ILE A 4 28.73 22.75 29.39
C ILE A 4 28.34 24.16 28.90
N GLY A 5 28.99 24.69 27.85
CA GLY A 5 28.76 26.01 27.26
C GLY A 5 27.90 26.09 25.99
N SER A 6 27.38 24.97 25.48
CA SER A 6 26.56 24.97 24.27
C SER A 6 25.13 25.46 24.53
N SER A 7 24.56 26.30 23.65
CA SER A 7 23.15 26.71 23.75
C SER A 7 22.19 25.48 23.76
N ALA A 8 21.02 25.63 24.38
CA ALA A 8 20.00 24.55 24.38
C ALA A 8 19.70 24.05 22.95
N ARG A 9 19.67 24.98 21.98
CA ARG A 9 19.50 24.67 20.54
C ARG A 9 20.63 23.77 19.99
N THR A 10 21.88 24.02 20.36
CA THR A 10 23.04 23.22 19.93
C THR A 10 22.97 21.81 20.51
N ARG A 11 22.60 21.68 21.80
CA ARG A 11 22.40 20.37 22.46
C ARG A 11 21.29 19.56 21.80
N LEU A 12 20.15 20.19 21.50
CA LEU A 12 19.04 19.56 20.78
C LEU A 12 19.44 19.11 19.37
N LYS A 13 20.20 19.93 18.62
CA LYS A 13 20.72 19.53 17.31
C LYS A 13 21.68 18.35 17.39
N THR A 14 22.55 18.33 18.39
CA THR A 14 23.46 17.19 18.62
C THR A 14 22.69 15.94 18.98
N PHE A 15 21.71 16.04 19.88
CA PHE A 15 20.83 14.92 20.23
C PHE A 15 20.06 14.39 19.01
N ALA A 16 19.46 15.29 18.21
CA ALA A 16 18.77 14.91 16.98
C ALA A 16 19.68 14.21 15.94
N ARG A 17 20.95 14.64 15.85
CA ARG A 17 21.94 13.97 14.99
C ARG A 17 22.31 12.58 15.54
N LEU A 18 22.49 12.46 16.86
CA LEU A 18 22.78 11.17 17.48
C LEU A 18 21.59 10.20 17.34
N SER A 19 20.37 10.68 17.55
CA SER A 19 19.18 9.82 17.39
C SER A 19 19.01 9.29 15.96
N GLN A 20 19.50 10.01 14.95
CA GLN A 20 19.51 9.53 13.57
C GLN A 20 20.50 8.36 13.34
N LEU A 21 21.53 8.20 14.19
CA LEU A 21 22.47 7.09 14.10
C LEU A 21 21.91 5.77 14.68
N TYR A 22 20.85 5.84 15.46
CA TYR A 22 20.21 4.68 16.10
C TYR A 22 18.94 4.23 15.35
N LYS A 23 18.85 4.49 14.05
CA LYS A 23 17.72 3.97 13.24
C LYS A 23 17.88 2.47 13.13
N THR A 24 16.94 1.75 13.70
CA THR A 24 16.89 0.30 13.59
C THR A 24 16.39 -0.07 12.18
N THR A 25 17.06 -1.03 11.58
CA THR A 25 16.62 -1.63 10.31
C THR A 25 16.40 -3.11 10.51
N HIS A 26 15.47 -3.67 9.76
CA HIS A 26 15.21 -5.09 9.65
C HIS A 26 15.31 -5.50 8.18
N SER A 27 15.84 -6.68 7.90
CA SER A 27 16.00 -7.19 6.54
C SER A 27 15.18 -8.44 6.37
N ILE A 28 14.46 -8.53 5.27
CA ILE A 28 13.74 -9.73 4.86
C ILE A 28 14.47 -10.31 3.64
N GLU A 29 14.75 -11.60 3.69
CA GLU A 29 15.23 -12.36 2.53
C GLU A 29 14.04 -12.79 1.67
N THR A 30 14.14 -12.56 0.36
CA THR A 30 13.15 -12.98 -0.62
C THR A 30 13.84 -13.70 -1.76
N ASP A 31 13.07 -14.37 -2.61
CA ASP A 31 13.56 -15.00 -3.85
C ASP A 31 14.12 -13.98 -4.86
N ARG A 32 13.84 -12.68 -4.66
CA ARG A 32 14.35 -11.58 -5.49
C ARG A 32 15.52 -10.83 -4.87
N GLY A 33 15.91 -11.18 -3.65
CA GLY A 33 16.99 -10.54 -2.92
C GLY A 33 16.55 -10.04 -1.55
N ILE A 34 17.38 -9.20 -0.93
CA ILE A 34 17.16 -8.68 0.42
C ILE A 34 16.45 -7.34 0.33
N ILE A 35 15.36 -7.19 1.10
CA ILE A 35 14.67 -5.93 1.31
C ILE A 35 14.95 -5.43 2.72
N ASN A 36 15.41 -4.19 2.82
CA ASN A 36 15.69 -3.54 4.08
C ASN A 36 14.55 -2.60 4.48
N PHE A 37 14.10 -2.70 5.71
CA PHE A 37 13.04 -1.87 6.26
C PHE A 37 13.56 -1.03 7.43
N ARG A 38 13.16 0.22 7.48
CA ARG A 38 13.34 1.09 8.63
C ARG A 38 12.27 0.78 9.67
N ILE A 39 12.68 0.57 10.91
CA ILE A 39 11.79 0.27 12.02
C ILE A 39 11.63 1.53 12.88
N ASP A 40 10.46 2.15 12.79
CA ASP A 40 10.09 3.36 13.54
C ASP A 40 9.07 3.07 14.64
N SER A 41 8.33 1.97 14.52
CA SER A 41 7.25 1.55 15.42
C SER A 41 7.07 0.03 15.38
N PRO A 42 6.30 -0.57 16.27
CA PRO A 42 5.95 -1.99 16.15
C PRO A 42 5.23 -2.34 14.83
N GLY A 43 4.37 -1.44 14.32
CA GLY A 43 3.66 -1.62 13.05
C GLY A 43 4.56 -1.58 11.82
N SER A 44 5.73 -0.93 11.90
CA SER A 44 6.69 -0.86 10.79
C SER A 44 7.64 -2.06 10.73
N VAL A 45 7.49 -3.06 11.59
CA VAL A 45 8.19 -4.35 11.49
C VAL A 45 7.46 -5.20 10.45
N PRO A 46 8.04 -5.40 9.26
CA PRO A 46 7.41 -6.22 8.24
C PRO A 46 7.36 -7.68 8.70
N GLN A 47 6.36 -8.40 8.20
CA GLN A 47 6.26 -9.83 8.45
C GLN A 47 7.17 -10.58 7.48
N ASP A 48 7.78 -11.66 7.94
CA ASP A 48 8.54 -12.56 7.08
C ASP A 48 7.62 -13.14 5.98
N VAL A 49 8.15 -13.27 4.77
CA VAL A 49 7.41 -13.73 3.58
C VAL A 49 6.68 -15.05 3.82
N ASP A 50 7.28 -15.93 4.60
CA ASP A 50 6.76 -17.27 4.90
C ASP A 50 5.97 -17.36 6.23
N SER A 51 5.67 -16.21 6.87
CA SER A 51 4.91 -16.24 8.13
C SER A 51 3.41 -16.50 7.87
N ASP A 52 2.72 -17.13 8.82
CA ASP A 52 1.27 -17.37 8.75
C ASP A 52 0.42 -16.08 8.65
N ARG A 53 1.04 -14.94 8.91
CA ARG A 53 0.42 -13.61 8.84
C ARG A 53 0.78 -12.84 7.59
N SER A 54 1.74 -13.32 6.81
CA SER A 54 2.10 -12.74 5.53
C SER A 54 1.04 -13.07 4.48
N GLU A 55 1.15 -12.44 3.34
CA GLU A 55 0.33 -12.71 2.17
C GLU A 55 1.19 -13.37 1.07
N PRO A 56 1.55 -14.65 1.22
CA PRO A 56 2.41 -15.33 0.25
C PRO A 56 1.79 -15.36 -1.15
N GLU A 57 0.45 -15.33 -1.23
CA GLU A 57 -0.27 -15.24 -2.49
C GLU A 57 -0.04 -13.90 -3.22
N THR A 58 0.16 -12.81 -2.49
CA THR A 58 0.48 -11.50 -3.10
C THR A 58 1.88 -11.52 -3.71
N PHE A 59 2.88 -12.08 -3.02
CA PHE A 59 4.22 -12.29 -3.59
C PHE A 59 4.17 -13.22 -4.80
N GLU A 60 3.38 -14.31 -4.72
CA GLU A 60 3.22 -15.25 -5.84
C GLU A 60 2.58 -14.56 -7.06
N TRP A 61 1.55 -13.73 -6.85
CA TRP A 61 0.93 -12.98 -7.93
C TRP A 61 1.91 -11.99 -8.58
N ILE A 62 2.66 -11.23 -7.80
CA ILE A 62 3.69 -10.31 -8.31
C ILE A 62 4.71 -11.09 -9.15
N ARG A 63 5.17 -12.25 -8.66
CA ARG A 63 6.16 -13.08 -9.34
C ARG A 63 5.66 -13.66 -10.66
N GLN A 64 4.41 -14.13 -10.69
CA GLN A 64 3.84 -14.82 -11.84
C GLN A 64 3.25 -13.86 -12.89
N SER A 65 2.66 -12.75 -12.46
CA SER A 65 1.85 -11.89 -13.32
C SER A 65 2.58 -10.66 -13.82
N ILE A 66 3.40 -10.03 -12.98
CA ILE A 66 4.08 -8.78 -13.33
C ILE A 66 5.36 -9.09 -14.10
N LYS A 67 5.37 -8.75 -15.39
CA LYS A 67 6.51 -8.94 -16.29
C LYS A 67 7.46 -7.74 -16.22
N GLU A 68 8.63 -7.88 -16.84
CA GLU A 68 9.56 -6.76 -17.03
C GLU A 68 8.87 -5.62 -17.81
N ASN A 69 9.03 -4.39 -17.32
CA ASN A 69 8.40 -3.16 -17.82
C ASN A 69 6.90 -2.99 -17.54
N ASP A 70 6.22 -3.96 -16.94
CA ASP A 70 4.85 -3.73 -16.47
C ASP A 70 4.84 -2.73 -15.31
N VAL A 71 3.77 -1.97 -15.23
CA VAL A 71 3.53 -0.98 -14.18
C VAL A 71 2.57 -1.54 -13.13
N LEU A 72 2.99 -1.51 -11.87
CA LEU A 72 2.14 -1.85 -10.73
C LEU A 72 1.64 -0.58 -10.04
N TRP A 73 0.33 -0.47 -9.81
CA TRP A 73 -0.22 0.43 -8.80
C TRP A 73 -0.47 -0.36 -7.51
N ASP A 74 0.21 0.03 -6.42
CA ASP A 74 0.07 -0.53 -5.07
C ASP A 74 -0.71 0.46 -4.21
N ILE A 75 -2.03 0.21 -4.07
CA ILE A 75 -2.97 1.10 -3.40
C ILE A 75 -3.21 0.58 -1.98
N GLY A 76 -2.84 1.38 -0.99
CA GLY A 76 -2.68 0.95 0.41
C GLY A 76 -1.28 0.39 0.65
N ALA A 77 -0.25 1.05 0.11
CA ALA A 77 1.12 0.53 0.14
C ALA A 77 1.74 0.43 1.54
N ASN A 78 1.17 1.11 2.54
CA ASN A 78 1.65 1.14 3.90
C ASN A 78 3.15 1.48 3.95
N ILE A 79 4.01 0.65 4.53
CA ILE A 79 5.47 0.83 4.56
C ILE A 79 6.19 0.32 3.32
N GLY A 80 5.47 -0.21 2.33
CA GLY A 80 5.95 -0.55 0.98
C GLY A 80 6.43 -1.97 0.77
N VAL A 81 5.98 -2.96 1.54
CA VAL A 81 6.44 -4.35 1.42
C VAL A 81 6.32 -4.86 -0.02
N PHE A 82 5.13 -4.76 -0.62
CA PHE A 82 4.87 -5.27 -1.96
C PHE A 82 5.45 -4.38 -3.06
N SER A 83 5.43 -3.06 -2.86
CA SER A 83 6.07 -2.11 -3.76
C SER A 83 7.56 -2.37 -3.93
N LEU A 84 8.28 -2.55 -2.80
CA LEU A 84 9.71 -2.84 -2.79
C LEU A 84 10.00 -4.19 -3.44
N TYR A 85 9.21 -5.22 -3.11
CA TYR A 85 9.35 -6.54 -3.71
C TYR A 85 9.15 -6.52 -5.23
N ALA A 86 8.12 -5.80 -5.72
CA ALA A 86 7.87 -5.71 -7.15
C ALA A 86 9.02 -5.03 -7.90
N ALA A 87 9.61 -3.98 -7.32
CA ALA A 87 10.68 -3.22 -7.95
C ALA A 87 12.08 -3.84 -7.81
N LEU A 88 12.30 -4.74 -6.82
CA LEU A 88 13.64 -5.14 -6.39
C LEU A 88 14.47 -5.80 -7.50
N GLU A 89 13.93 -6.81 -8.16
CA GLU A 89 14.67 -7.60 -9.15
C GLU A 89 14.49 -7.05 -10.58
N ARG A 90 13.24 -6.91 -10.99
CA ARG A 90 12.88 -6.59 -12.37
C ARG A 90 12.91 -5.10 -12.65
N LYS A 91 13.08 -4.27 -11.60
CA LYS A 91 13.05 -2.81 -11.69
C LYS A 91 11.78 -2.30 -12.35
N ASN A 92 10.66 -2.96 -12.05
CA ASN A 92 9.35 -2.53 -12.51
C ASN A 92 9.03 -1.12 -11.99
N THR A 93 8.32 -0.35 -12.78
CA THR A 93 7.75 0.90 -12.31
C THR A 93 6.59 0.63 -11.36
N VAL A 94 6.64 1.20 -10.17
CA VAL A 94 5.58 1.06 -9.17
C VAL A 94 5.08 2.44 -8.77
N LEU A 95 3.76 2.64 -8.80
CA LEU A 95 3.09 3.77 -8.15
C LEU A 95 2.53 3.29 -6.82
N SER A 96 3.09 3.77 -5.72
CA SER A 96 2.68 3.41 -4.36
C SER A 96 1.82 4.52 -3.77
N ILE A 97 0.62 4.18 -3.32
CA ILE A 97 -0.35 5.14 -2.78
C ILE A 97 -0.62 4.78 -1.31
N GLU A 98 -0.34 5.73 -0.41
CA GLU A 98 -0.51 5.55 1.03
C GLU A 98 -1.02 6.85 1.68
N PRO A 99 -2.23 6.85 2.27
CA PRO A 99 -2.82 8.07 2.83
C PRO A 99 -2.23 8.48 4.18
N SER A 100 -1.76 7.56 5.04
CA SER A 100 -1.17 7.89 6.34
C SER A 100 0.19 8.58 6.17
N ALA A 101 0.34 9.78 6.71
CA ALA A 101 1.58 10.54 6.61
C ALA A 101 2.76 9.81 7.26
N GLU A 102 2.55 9.10 8.37
CA GLU A 102 3.57 8.34 9.09
C GLU A 102 4.01 7.10 8.29
N SER A 103 3.06 6.32 7.76
CA SER A 103 3.36 5.17 6.90
C SER A 103 4.02 5.61 5.60
N TYR A 104 3.52 6.67 4.96
CA TYR A 104 4.11 7.27 3.77
C TYR A 104 5.56 7.75 3.99
N ALA A 105 5.85 8.38 5.13
CA ALA A 105 7.21 8.81 5.46
C ALA A 105 8.17 7.60 5.59
N THR A 106 7.69 6.49 6.16
CA THR A 106 8.46 5.26 6.28
C THR A 106 8.60 4.54 4.93
N LEU A 107 7.54 4.50 4.11
CA LEU A 107 7.59 4.02 2.71
C LEU A 107 8.72 4.71 1.93
N ASN A 108 8.75 6.05 1.95
CA ASN A 108 9.80 6.82 1.27
C ASN A 108 11.20 6.53 1.85
N ALA A 109 11.31 6.31 3.16
CA ALA A 109 12.58 5.94 3.76
C ALA A 109 13.03 4.54 3.31
N ASN A 110 12.11 3.59 3.19
CA ASN A 110 12.38 2.23 2.72
C ASN A 110 12.77 2.21 1.24
N ILE A 111 12.11 3.00 0.39
CA ILE A 111 12.47 3.17 -1.03
C ILE A 111 13.94 3.59 -1.15
N ARG A 112 14.34 4.66 -0.44
CA ARG A 112 15.72 5.16 -0.43
C ARG A 112 16.71 4.16 0.17
N LEU A 113 16.33 3.45 1.23
CA LEU A 113 17.19 2.46 1.89
C LEU A 113 17.58 1.31 0.96
N ASN A 114 16.70 0.99 0.00
CA ASN A 114 16.91 -0.06 -1.00
C ASN A 114 17.42 0.48 -2.37
N GLY A 115 17.61 1.79 -2.52
CA GLY A 115 18.05 2.40 -3.78
C GLY A 115 17.03 2.26 -4.92
N LEU A 116 15.75 2.28 -4.60
CA LEU A 116 14.65 2.05 -5.57
C LEU A 116 13.93 3.34 -5.99
N ASP A 117 14.50 4.51 -5.69
CA ASP A 117 13.91 5.83 -5.99
C ASP A 117 13.59 6.05 -7.48
N GLN A 118 14.29 5.36 -8.37
CA GLN A 118 14.08 5.46 -9.83
C GLN A 118 12.90 4.61 -10.32
N TYR A 119 12.45 3.65 -9.51
CA TYR A 119 11.46 2.65 -9.90
C TYR A 119 10.13 2.82 -9.16
N ILE A 120 10.15 3.43 -7.98
CA ILE A 120 8.96 3.61 -7.14
C ILE A 120 8.63 5.08 -7.00
N GLN A 121 7.46 5.47 -7.48
CA GLN A 121 6.84 6.77 -7.22
C GLN A 121 5.85 6.61 -6.07
N ALA A 122 6.12 7.25 -4.93
CA ALA A 122 5.23 7.22 -3.78
C ALA A 122 4.40 8.50 -3.68
N LEU A 123 3.09 8.38 -3.46
CA LEU A 123 2.15 9.48 -3.36
C LEU A 123 1.31 9.37 -2.07
N CYS A 124 1.15 10.50 -1.37
CA CYS A 124 0.40 10.57 -0.12
C CYS A 124 -1.02 11.08 -0.37
N PHE A 125 -1.93 10.17 -0.70
CA PHE A 125 -3.36 10.44 -0.83
C PHE A 125 -4.17 9.14 -0.65
N ALA A 126 -5.49 9.25 -0.51
CA ALA A 126 -6.39 8.11 -0.47
C ALA A 126 -7.04 7.87 -1.84
N GLY A 127 -7.19 6.61 -2.24
CA GLY A 127 -8.08 6.27 -3.35
C GLY A 127 -9.54 6.48 -2.96
N SER A 128 -10.39 6.93 -3.92
CA SER A 128 -11.81 7.17 -3.68
C SER A 128 -12.61 7.12 -4.99
N LYS A 129 -13.93 7.17 -4.88
CA LYS A 129 -14.84 7.36 -6.03
C LYS A 129 -14.91 8.80 -6.54
N GLU A 130 -14.49 9.76 -5.72
CA GLU A 130 -14.54 11.20 -6.01
C GLU A 130 -13.24 11.87 -5.57
N THR A 131 -12.79 12.88 -6.31
CA THR A 131 -11.66 13.71 -5.92
C THR A 131 -12.12 14.80 -4.97
N THR A 132 -11.73 14.71 -3.68
CA THR A 132 -12.19 15.58 -2.59
C THR A 132 -11.23 15.57 -1.40
N LEU A 133 -11.56 16.30 -0.35
CA LEU A 133 -10.89 16.19 0.97
C LEU A 133 -11.70 15.29 1.89
N LEU A 134 -11.03 14.34 2.53
CA LEU A 134 -11.61 13.41 3.50
C LEU A 134 -10.79 13.40 4.80
N ASN A 135 -11.34 12.81 5.84
CA ASN A 135 -10.63 12.61 7.10
C ASN A 135 -10.29 11.12 7.27
N LEU A 136 -9.01 10.82 7.45
CA LEU A 136 -8.51 9.53 7.88
C LEU A 136 -8.58 9.46 9.41
N PHE A 137 -9.44 8.60 9.94
CA PHE A 137 -9.56 8.32 11.36
C PHE A 137 -8.61 7.18 11.72
N MET A 138 -7.72 7.43 12.67
CA MET A 138 -6.66 6.52 13.01
C MET A 138 -6.91 5.84 14.36
N LYS A 139 -6.97 4.52 14.33
CA LYS A 139 -6.94 3.67 15.52
C LYS A 139 -5.55 3.69 16.16
N ASP A 140 -4.53 3.71 15.33
CA ASP A 140 -3.14 3.86 15.72
C ASP A 140 -2.47 4.87 14.77
N THR A 141 -1.80 5.87 15.34
CA THR A 141 -1.12 6.94 14.60
C THR A 141 0.33 6.60 14.26
N SER A 142 0.81 5.42 14.62
CA SER A 142 2.18 5.01 14.33
C SER A 142 2.37 4.55 12.90
N SER A 143 3.60 4.63 12.42
CA SER A 143 3.97 4.12 11.09
C SER A 143 3.71 2.61 10.98
N GLY A 144 3.19 2.17 9.85
CA GLY A 144 2.87 0.76 9.61
C GLY A 144 1.55 0.30 10.25
N ALA A 145 0.82 1.20 10.90
CA ALA A 145 -0.50 0.91 11.43
C ALA A 145 -1.48 0.57 10.30
N SER A 146 -2.39 -0.36 10.59
CA SER A 146 -3.49 -0.78 9.72
C SER A 146 -4.84 -0.62 10.42
N HIS A 147 -5.93 -0.92 9.72
CA HIS A 147 -7.29 -0.84 10.22
C HIS A 147 -7.74 0.58 10.61
N ASN A 148 -7.13 1.60 10.02
CA ASN A 148 -7.62 2.96 10.02
C ASN A 148 -8.85 3.07 9.09
N SER A 149 -9.63 4.14 9.18
CA SER A 149 -10.82 4.30 8.34
C SER A 149 -10.97 5.74 7.86
N ILE A 150 -11.56 5.90 6.68
CA ILE A 150 -11.87 7.21 6.11
C ILE A 150 -13.32 7.56 6.45
N GLU A 151 -13.55 8.83 6.88
CA GLU A 151 -14.85 9.46 7.17
C GLU A 151 -15.61 8.88 8.37
N SER A 152 -15.14 7.84 9.04
CA SER A 152 -15.78 7.29 10.22
C SER A 152 -14.80 6.59 11.16
N ASN A 153 -15.24 6.32 12.40
CA ASN A 153 -14.54 5.46 13.34
C ASN A 153 -14.93 3.97 13.18
N THR A 154 -15.37 3.59 11.98
CA THR A 154 -15.83 2.23 11.70
C THR A 154 -15.05 1.70 10.49
N ASN A 155 -14.45 0.53 10.64
CA ASN A 155 -13.80 -0.21 9.57
C ASN A 155 -14.52 -1.54 9.32
N GLN A 156 -13.97 -2.41 8.49
CA GLN A 156 -14.53 -3.73 8.15
C GLN A 156 -14.75 -4.65 9.36
N PHE A 157 -14.11 -4.38 10.50
CA PHE A 157 -14.27 -5.16 11.74
C PHE A 157 -15.27 -4.52 12.72
N GLY A 158 -15.61 -3.26 12.60
CA GLY A 158 -16.54 -2.50 13.45
C GLY A 158 -15.99 -1.17 13.93
N GLU A 159 -16.61 -0.62 14.96
CA GLU A 159 -16.17 0.63 15.56
C GLU A 159 -14.86 0.47 16.34
N PHE A 160 -14.04 1.51 16.32
CA PHE A 160 -12.78 1.59 17.07
C PHE A 160 -12.62 2.94 17.77
N GLU A 161 -11.79 2.97 18.81
CA GLU A 161 -11.39 4.21 19.48
C GLU A 161 -10.44 5.00 18.57
N VAL A 162 -10.78 6.27 18.36
CA VAL A 162 -9.99 7.16 17.50
C VAL A 162 -8.90 7.81 18.34
N ASN A 163 -7.65 7.51 18.03
CA ASN A 163 -6.46 8.10 18.67
C ASN A 163 -5.90 9.30 17.90
N GLY A 164 -6.37 9.53 16.69
CA GLY A 164 -6.02 10.70 15.88
C GLY A 164 -6.77 10.73 14.56
N PHE A 165 -6.69 11.85 13.87
CA PHE A 165 -7.19 11.97 12.50
C PHE A 165 -6.30 12.88 11.68
N GLN A 166 -6.29 12.64 10.39
CA GLN A 166 -5.53 13.39 9.40
C GLN A 166 -6.47 13.76 8.24
N THR A 167 -6.48 15.03 7.84
CA THR A 167 -7.13 15.40 6.58
C THR A 167 -6.26 14.95 5.42
N VAL A 168 -6.86 14.24 4.46
CA VAL A 168 -6.19 13.70 3.29
C VAL A 168 -6.88 14.16 2.01
N ILE A 169 -6.12 14.34 0.94
CA ILE A 169 -6.68 14.40 -0.40
C ILE A 169 -7.12 12.98 -0.75
N ALA A 170 -8.35 12.82 -1.19
CA ALA A 170 -8.82 11.60 -1.82
C ALA A 170 -8.92 11.83 -3.32
N ILE A 171 -8.42 10.89 -4.11
CA ILE A 171 -8.37 11.01 -5.57
C ILE A 171 -9.09 9.84 -6.21
N LYS A 172 -9.96 10.15 -7.15
CA LYS A 172 -10.55 9.18 -8.04
C LYS A 172 -9.45 8.60 -8.94
N LEU A 173 -9.33 7.27 -9.02
CA LEU A 173 -8.23 6.64 -9.78
C LEU A 173 -8.23 7.04 -11.25
N ASP A 174 -9.41 7.24 -11.84
CA ASP A 174 -9.51 7.69 -13.23
C ASP A 174 -8.90 9.09 -13.46
N ASP A 175 -8.90 9.94 -12.42
CA ASP A 175 -8.36 11.30 -12.52
C ASP A 175 -6.81 11.31 -12.51
N LEU A 176 -6.17 10.20 -12.10
CA LEU A 176 -4.71 10.08 -12.13
C LEU A 176 -4.14 10.10 -13.56
N PHE A 177 -4.90 9.71 -14.56
CA PHE A 177 -4.47 9.78 -15.96
C PHE A 177 -4.29 11.21 -16.48
N GLU A 178 -4.92 12.19 -15.83
CA GLU A 178 -4.80 13.60 -16.18
C GLU A 178 -3.52 14.23 -15.58
N ILE A 179 -2.83 13.51 -14.70
CA ILE A 179 -1.59 13.99 -14.05
C ILE A 179 -0.39 13.56 -14.87
N GLU A 180 0.31 14.54 -15.44
CA GLU A 180 1.55 14.29 -16.21
C GLU A 180 2.61 13.57 -15.34
N GLY A 181 3.18 12.50 -15.88
CA GLY A 181 4.21 11.71 -15.18
C GLY A 181 3.67 10.55 -14.33
N VAL A 182 2.36 10.41 -14.19
CA VAL A 182 1.76 9.21 -13.59
C VAL A 182 1.74 8.08 -14.64
N PRO A 183 2.41 6.95 -14.40
CA PRO A 183 2.43 5.84 -15.35
C PRO A 183 1.08 5.10 -15.35
N SER A 184 0.59 4.72 -16.52
CA SER A 184 -0.62 3.88 -16.65
C SER A 184 -0.37 2.48 -16.07
N PRO A 185 -1.28 1.92 -15.25
CA PRO A 185 -1.07 0.61 -14.65
C PRO A 185 -1.32 -0.54 -15.65
N ASP A 186 -0.51 -1.58 -15.53
CA ASP A 186 -0.78 -2.92 -16.08
C ASP A 186 -1.43 -3.80 -15.01
N HIS A 187 -1.08 -3.58 -13.75
CA HIS A 187 -1.56 -4.34 -12.60
C HIS A 187 -1.89 -3.42 -11.43
N ILE A 188 -2.90 -3.80 -10.64
CA ILE A 188 -3.28 -3.07 -9.42
C ILE A 188 -3.32 -4.05 -8.25
N LYS A 189 -2.67 -3.69 -7.12
CA LYS A 189 -2.97 -4.23 -5.79
C LYS A 189 -3.89 -3.24 -5.09
N LEU A 190 -4.98 -3.71 -4.52
CA LEU A 190 -5.94 -2.90 -3.79
C LEU A 190 -6.19 -3.48 -2.41
N ASP A 191 -5.74 -2.79 -1.37
CA ASP A 191 -5.77 -3.22 0.01
C ASP A 191 -5.84 -1.97 0.92
N VAL A 192 -7.05 -1.57 1.29
CA VAL A 192 -7.33 -0.25 1.90
C VAL A 192 -8.31 -0.31 3.09
N ASP A 193 -8.36 -1.45 3.76
CA ASP A 193 -9.13 -1.64 5.00
C ASP A 193 -10.66 -1.36 4.85
N GLY A 194 -11.29 -1.86 3.74
CA GLY A 194 -12.75 -1.91 3.60
C GLY A 194 -13.36 -0.85 2.70
N ARG A 195 -12.57 -0.13 1.91
CA ARG A 195 -13.06 0.86 0.92
C ARG A 195 -12.78 0.47 -0.53
N GLU A 196 -12.45 -0.79 -0.78
CA GLU A 196 -12.10 -1.33 -2.10
C GLU A 196 -13.19 -1.04 -3.12
N LEU A 197 -14.46 -1.24 -2.73
CA LEU A 197 -15.60 -1.02 -3.61
C LEU A 197 -15.71 0.43 -4.09
N GLU A 198 -15.55 1.40 -3.19
CA GLU A 198 -15.59 2.82 -3.54
C GLU A 198 -14.45 3.22 -4.49
N ILE A 199 -13.28 2.64 -4.30
CA ILE A 199 -12.13 2.89 -5.16
C ILE A 199 -12.36 2.30 -6.55
N LEU A 200 -12.95 1.10 -6.64
CA LEU A 200 -13.32 0.47 -7.91
C LEU A 200 -14.39 1.29 -8.65
N GLU A 201 -15.36 1.88 -7.95
CA GLU A 201 -16.32 2.81 -8.53
C GLU A 201 -15.66 4.04 -9.17
N GLY A 202 -14.50 4.45 -8.63
CA GLY A 202 -13.68 5.54 -9.15
C GLY A 202 -12.65 5.13 -10.21
N ALA A 203 -12.65 3.86 -10.65
CA ALA A 203 -11.64 3.29 -11.55
C ALA A 203 -12.22 2.78 -12.88
N LYS A 204 -13.39 3.26 -13.29
CA LYS A 204 -14.12 2.74 -14.46
C LYS A 204 -13.39 2.89 -15.79
N LEU A 205 -12.52 3.90 -15.91
CA LEU A 205 -11.70 4.11 -17.10
C LEU A 205 -10.33 3.41 -16.96
N THR A 206 -9.90 3.15 -15.74
CA THR A 206 -8.65 2.45 -15.40
C THR A 206 -8.78 0.95 -15.59
N LEU A 207 -9.79 0.33 -14.98
CA LEU A 207 -9.99 -1.13 -14.97
C LEU A 207 -10.03 -1.79 -16.36
N PRO A 208 -10.65 -1.18 -17.40
CA PRO A 208 -10.62 -1.77 -18.74
C PRO A 208 -9.24 -1.85 -19.38
N LYS A 209 -8.23 -1.16 -18.85
CA LYS A 209 -6.88 -1.10 -19.42
C LYS A 209 -5.90 -2.08 -18.77
N ILE A 210 -6.18 -2.55 -17.55
CA ILE A 210 -5.26 -3.41 -16.80
C ILE A 210 -5.35 -4.88 -17.19
N GLN A 211 -4.29 -5.61 -16.90
CA GLN A 211 -4.18 -7.06 -17.12
C GLN A 211 -4.71 -7.84 -15.92
N SER A 212 -4.44 -7.38 -14.69
CA SER A 212 -4.97 -8.00 -13.48
C SER A 212 -5.08 -7.03 -12.31
N ILE A 213 -5.96 -7.37 -11.36
CA ILE A 213 -6.08 -6.71 -10.07
C ILE A 213 -6.19 -7.75 -8.97
N LEU A 214 -5.39 -7.57 -7.92
CA LEU A 214 -5.49 -8.33 -6.68
C LEU A 214 -6.16 -7.44 -5.63
N ILE A 215 -7.27 -7.90 -5.06
CA ILE A 215 -8.08 -7.15 -4.12
C ILE A 215 -8.16 -7.91 -2.80
N GLU A 216 -7.77 -7.27 -1.69
CA GLU A 216 -8.06 -7.79 -0.38
C GLU A 216 -9.55 -7.57 -0.06
N VAL A 217 -10.23 -8.63 0.36
CA VAL A 217 -11.65 -8.58 0.72
C VAL A 217 -11.87 -9.34 2.02
N GLU A 218 -12.27 -8.60 3.04
CA GLU A 218 -12.58 -9.15 4.35
C GLU A 218 -13.68 -8.34 5.05
N GLY A 219 -14.12 -8.82 6.22
CA GLY A 219 -15.05 -8.11 7.07
C GLY A 219 -16.50 -8.55 6.98
N LYS A 220 -17.39 -7.78 7.63
CA LYS A 220 -18.76 -8.18 7.92
C LYS A 220 -19.66 -8.32 6.69
N ASN A 221 -19.46 -7.50 5.66
CA ASN A 221 -20.29 -7.45 4.45
C ASN A 221 -19.65 -8.17 3.26
N LEU A 222 -18.76 -9.12 3.53
CA LEU A 222 -17.94 -9.80 2.53
C LEU A 222 -18.73 -10.28 1.31
N LYS A 223 -19.86 -10.96 1.51
CA LYS A 223 -20.65 -11.53 0.39
C LYS A 223 -21.26 -10.46 -0.51
N GLU A 224 -21.76 -9.38 0.08
CA GLU A 224 -22.37 -8.28 -0.68
C GLU A 224 -21.30 -7.51 -1.44
N ASN A 225 -20.19 -7.19 -0.81
CA ASN A 225 -19.05 -6.52 -1.43
C ASN A 225 -18.49 -7.34 -2.59
N LEU A 226 -18.31 -8.65 -2.41
CA LEU A 226 -17.84 -9.54 -3.47
C LEU A 226 -18.75 -9.51 -4.71
N ASN A 227 -20.08 -9.57 -4.54
CA ASN A 227 -21.00 -9.52 -5.67
C ASN A 227 -20.87 -8.21 -6.47
N GLN A 228 -20.68 -7.09 -5.78
CA GLN A 228 -20.51 -5.78 -6.42
C GLN A 228 -19.12 -5.68 -7.11
N ILE A 229 -18.07 -6.17 -6.45
CA ILE A 229 -16.72 -6.25 -7.03
C ILE A 229 -16.72 -7.11 -8.30
N GLU A 230 -17.37 -8.28 -8.27
CA GLU A 230 -17.51 -9.17 -9.44
C GLU A 230 -18.23 -8.46 -10.59
N THR A 231 -19.27 -7.68 -10.29
CA THR A 231 -20.00 -6.92 -11.31
C THR A 231 -19.11 -5.88 -11.97
N ILE A 232 -18.44 -5.03 -11.16
CA ILE A 232 -17.57 -3.95 -11.68
C ILE A 232 -16.39 -4.53 -12.47
N THR A 233 -15.75 -5.58 -11.96
CA THR A 233 -14.60 -6.20 -12.64
C THR A 233 -15.02 -6.90 -13.94
N ALA A 234 -16.20 -7.56 -13.96
CA ALA A 234 -16.74 -8.19 -15.17
C ALA A 234 -17.10 -7.16 -16.26
N GLU A 235 -17.69 -6.01 -15.89
CA GLU A 235 -17.96 -4.90 -16.81
C GLU A 235 -16.66 -4.36 -17.43
N ALA A 236 -15.57 -4.38 -16.68
CA ALA A 236 -14.22 -4.02 -17.16
C ALA A 236 -13.54 -5.12 -18.00
N GLY A 237 -14.17 -6.29 -18.18
CA GLY A 237 -13.61 -7.42 -18.92
C GLY A 237 -12.61 -8.27 -18.13
N LEU A 238 -12.57 -8.13 -16.80
CA LEU A 238 -11.77 -8.94 -15.89
C LEU A 238 -12.62 -10.09 -15.33
N LYS A 239 -12.00 -11.25 -15.11
CA LYS A 239 -12.67 -12.43 -14.51
C LYS A 239 -11.88 -12.93 -13.34
N GLU A 240 -12.59 -13.36 -12.30
CA GLU A 240 -11.95 -13.96 -11.14
C GLU A 240 -11.20 -15.24 -11.50
N ASP A 241 -9.98 -15.33 -11.03
CA ASP A 241 -9.23 -16.57 -10.97
C ASP A 241 -9.59 -17.29 -9.67
N VAL A 242 -10.60 -18.17 -9.75
CA VAL A 242 -11.13 -18.88 -8.57
C VAL A 242 -10.10 -19.78 -7.88
N SER A 243 -9.02 -20.15 -8.57
CA SER A 243 -7.94 -20.93 -7.98
C SER A 243 -7.19 -20.13 -6.91
N TRP A 244 -7.33 -18.80 -6.93
CA TRP A 244 -6.68 -17.89 -5.98
C TRP A 244 -7.42 -17.76 -4.65
N ARG A 245 -8.71 -18.11 -4.57
CA ARG A 245 -9.58 -17.89 -3.39
C ARG A 245 -9.03 -18.50 -2.09
N ASN A 246 -8.33 -19.60 -2.18
CA ASN A 246 -7.85 -20.36 -1.01
C ASN A 246 -6.33 -20.38 -0.92
N LYS A 247 -5.65 -19.48 -1.62
CA LYS A 247 -4.20 -19.34 -1.50
C LYS A 247 -3.86 -18.47 -0.29
N GLY A 248 -2.78 -18.82 0.38
CA GLY A 248 -2.21 -18.03 1.47
C GLY A 248 -3.22 -17.65 2.54
N SER A 249 -3.43 -16.35 2.73
CA SER A 249 -4.35 -15.79 3.72
C SER A 249 -5.83 -16.11 3.44
N GLY A 250 -6.18 -16.42 2.19
CA GLY A 250 -7.56 -16.61 1.74
C GLY A 250 -8.38 -15.31 1.65
N ARG A 251 -7.77 -14.17 1.95
CA ARG A 251 -8.43 -12.84 1.91
C ARG A 251 -8.40 -12.21 0.52
N ASN A 252 -7.39 -12.54 -0.27
CA ASN A 252 -7.17 -11.94 -1.58
C ASN A 252 -8.00 -12.58 -2.69
N ARG A 253 -8.57 -11.75 -3.57
CA ARG A 253 -9.26 -12.15 -4.80
C ARG A 253 -8.51 -11.61 -6.00
N LEU A 254 -8.18 -12.49 -6.93
CA LEU A 254 -7.47 -12.14 -8.14
C LEU A 254 -8.42 -12.12 -9.33
N TYR A 255 -8.48 -10.98 -10.01
CA TYR A 255 -9.22 -10.82 -11.26
C TYR A 255 -8.23 -10.57 -12.39
N ARG A 256 -8.39 -11.28 -13.51
CA ARG A 256 -7.50 -11.22 -14.67
C ARG A 256 -8.26 -10.97 -15.95
N ARG A 257 -7.65 -10.29 -16.89
CA ARG A 257 -8.10 -10.28 -18.28
C ARG A 257 -7.84 -11.67 -18.87
N LYS A 258 -8.80 -12.20 -19.62
CA LYS A 258 -8.53 -13.41 -20.38
C LYS A 258 -7.54 -13.06 -21.49
N ASP A 259 -6.47 -13.81 -21.59
CA ASP A 259 -5.63 -13.79 -22.77
C ASP A 259 -6.50 -14.15 -23.99
N ASN A 260 -6.45 -13.34 -25.04
CA ASN A 260 -7.07 -13.64 -26.32
C ASN A 260 -6.26 -14.70 -27.07
#